data_68fa081a4ebee97321431b7c5d17938e
#
_entry.id   68fa081a4ebee97321431b7c5d17938e
#
_cell.length_a   1.000
_cell.length_b   1.000
_cell.length_c   1.000
_cell.angle_alpha   90.00
_cell.angle_beta   90.00
_cell.angle_gamma   90.00
#
_symmetry.space_group_name_H-M   'P 1'
#
loop_
_entity.id
_entity.type
_entity.pdbx_description
1 polymer ?
#
loop_
_entity_poly.entity_id
_entity_poly.type
_entity_poly.pdbx_seq_one_letter_code
_entity_poly.pdbx_strand_id
1 'polypeptide(L)'
;MRTNFNQINVKLLKVVGDKKTQTVKMDVLFTNKGVNIDKMITKVKSIIQAGGDEVLLNKVILGSKENTNSGYSGAYIKLLRDKPLKCTYIFKGVVPETKVIIAFPLSFKYHKEGTQSTQFIEDRVLFNDLLIDWK
;
A
#
# COMPACT_ATOMS: atom_id res chain seq x y z
N MET A 1 10.94 4.84 -4.98
CA MET A 1 11.52 4.08 -3.85
C MET A 1 11.18 2.61 -3.99
N ARG A 2 12.12 1.76 -3.71
CA ARG A 2 12.00 0.32 -3.96
C ARG A 2 12.56 -0.48 -2.79
N THR A 3 11.82 -1.49 -2.31
CA THR A 3 12.23 -2.31 -1.17
C THR A 3 11.94 -3.78 -1.45
N ASN A 4 12.88 -4.64 -1.09
CA ASN A 4 12.75 -6.09 -1.23
C ASN A 4 12.61 -6.73 0.15
N PHE A 5 11.60 -7.59 0.31
CA PHE A 5 11.35 -8.34 1.53
C PHE A 5 11.23 -9.83 1.17
N ASN A 6 12.23 -10.62 1.60
CA ASN A 6 12.25 -12.04 1.24
C ASN A 6 12.09 -12.19 -0.28
N GLN A 7 10.90 -12.61 -0.71
CA GLN A 7 10.61 -12.79 -2.14
C GLN A 7 9.73 -11.66 -2.71
N ILE A 8 9.32 -10.68 -1.89
CA ILE A 8 8.44 -9.61 -2.33
C ILE A 8 9.24 -8.34 -2.59
N ASN A 9 9.04 -7.78 -3.78
CA ASN A 9 9.60 -6.48 -4.16
C ASN A 9 8.46 -5.46 -4.09
N VAL A 10 8.64 -4.44 -3.26
CA VAL A 10 7.64 -3.37 -3.06
C VAL A 10 8.18 -2.08 -3.65
N LYS A 11 7.44 -1.48 -4.58
CA LYS A 11 7.85 -0.25 -5.24
C LYS A 11 6.72 0.77 -5.21
N LEU A 12 7.01 1.95 -4.66
CA LEU A 12 6.09 3.08 -4.74
C LEU A 12 6.20 3.69 -6.13
N LEU A 13 5.08 3.72 -6.86
CA LEU A 13 5.06 4.20 -8.25
C LEU A 13 4.79 5.70 -8.32
N LYS A 14 3.77 6.19 -7.60
CA LYS A 14 3.42 7.61 -7.65
C LYS A 14 2.57 8.01 -6.45
N VAL A 15 2.60 9.31 -6.17
CA VAL A 15 1.78 9.97 -5.15
C VAL A 15 1.11 11.16 -5.83
N VAL A 16 -0.17 11.05 -6.09
CA VAL A 16 -0.92 12.03 -6.88
C VAL A 16 -2.06 12.62 -6.05
N GLY A 17 -2.14 13.95 -6.03
CA GLY A 17 -3.22 14.66 -5.36
C GLY A 17 -4.20 15.26 -6.36
N ASP A 18 -5.48 15.25 -5.99
CA ASP A 18 -6.55 15.93 -6.72
C ASP A 18 -7.00 17.13 -5.90
N LYS A 19 -6.74 18.34 -6.40
CA LYS A 19 -7.06 19.59 -5.69
C LYS A 19 -8.55 19.77 -5.45
N LYS A 20 -9.39 19.35 -6.39
CA LYS A 20 -10.83 19.54 -6.30
C LYS A 20 -11.45 18.72 -5.21
N THR A 21 -11.02 17.47 -5.07
CA THR A 21 -11.57 16.54 -4.09
C THR A 21 -10.73 16.45 -2.81
N GLN A 22 -9.56 17.10 -2.78
CA GLN A 22 -8.62 17.02 -1.67
C GLN A 22 -8.26 15.57 -1.35
N THR A 23 -8.00 14.81 -2.40
CA THR A 23 -7.73 13.38 -2.32
C THR A 23 -6.31 13.09 -2.78
N VAL A 24 -5.60 12.22 -2.05
CA VAL A 24 -4.27 11.74 -2.43
C VAL A 24 -4.36 10.25 -2.70
N LYS A 25 -3.83 9.83 -3.84
CA LYS A 25 -3.73 8.42 -4.24
C LYS A 25 -2.28 8.02 -4.32
N MET A 26 -1.96 6.88 -3.73
CA MET A 26 -0.62 6.30 -3.76
C MET A 26 -0.68 4.93 -4.41
N ASP A 27 0.07 4.76 -5.49
CA ASP A 27 0.15 3.48 -6.20
C ASP A 27 1.41 2.75 -5.78
N VAL A 28 1.24 1.52 -5.31
CA VAL A 28 2.32 0.64 -4.89
C VAL A 28 2.28 -0.64 -5.71
N LEU A 29 3.43 -1.05 -6.22
CA LEU A 29 3.56 -2.26 -7.01
C LEU A 29 4.22 -3.34 -6.18
N PHE A 30 3.56 -4.49 -6.07
CA PHE A 30 4.09 -5.68 -5.43
C PHE A 30 4.49 -6.68 -6.51
N THR A 31 5.71 -7.18 -6.45
CA THR A 31 6.18 -8.21 -7.37
C THR A 31 6.74 -9.37 -6.56
N ASN A 32 6.26 -10.57 -6.88
CA ASN A 32 6.71 -11.80 -6.23
C ASN A 32 7.84 -12.44 -7.05
N LYS A 33 8.99 -12.60 -6.43
CA LYS A 33 10.17 -13.19 -7.08
C LYS A 33 10.44 -14.62 -6.61
N GLY A 34 9.57 -15.18 -5.79
CA GLY A 34 9.70 -16.55 -5.26
C GLY A 34 8.53 -17.43 -5.66
N VAL A 35 8.23 -18.41 -4.82
CA VAL A 35 7.09 -19.31 -5.06
C VAL A 35 5.78 -18.54 -5.06
N ASN A 36 4.79 -19.06 -5.75
CA ASN A 36 3.48 -18.42 -5.80
C ASN A 36 2.91 -18.19 -4.39
N ILE A 37 2.26 -17.06 -4.23
CA ILE A 37 1.57 -16.68 -2.99
C ILE A 37 0.07 -16.84 -3.25
N ASP A 38 -0.57 -17.71 -2.49
CA ASP A 38 -2.00 -17.98 -2.66
C ASP A 38 -2.87 -16.99 -1.90
N LYS A 39 -2.34 -16.37 -0.85
CA LYS A 39 -3.05 -15.37 -0.05
C LYS A 39 -2.12 -14.23 0.31
N MET A 40 -2.50 -13.02 -0.03
CA MET A 40 -1.79 -11.81 0.38
C MET A 40 -2.81 -10.75 0.75
N ILE A 41 -2.48 -9.97 1.79
CA ILE A 41 -3.33 -8.90 2.27
C ILE A 41 -2.44 -7.78 2.78
N THR A 42 -2.86 -6.53 2.60
CA THR A 42 -2.11 -5.36 3.06
C THR A 42 -2.87 -4.59 4.13
N LYS A 43 -2.12 -3.81 4.90
CA LYS A 43 -2.69 -2.97 5.96
C LYS A 43 -2.03 -1.61 5.92
N VAL A 44 -2.86 -0.58 5.77
CA VAL A 44 -2.45 0.82 5.91
C VAL A 44 -3.49 1.51 6.79
N LYS A 45 -3.05 2.10 7.88
CA LYS A 45 -3.96 2.82 8.77
C LYS A 45 -4.08 4.28 8.34
N SER A 46 -2.94 4.93 8.13
CA SER A 46 -2.89 6.38 7.92
C SER A 46 -1.59 6.80 7.28
N ILE A 47 -1.56 8.05 6.85
CA ILE A 47 -0.34 8.75 6.48
C ILE A 47 -0.14 9.93 7.43
N ILE A 48 1.12 10.36 7.58
CA ILE A 48 1.46 11.53 8.41
C ILE A 48 1.87 12.66 7.47
N GLN A 49 1.20 13.80 7.59
CA GLN A 49 1.51 15.00 6.81
C GLN A 49 2.60 15.82 7.48
N ALA A 50 3.17 16.77 6.73
CA ALA A 50 4.02 17.80 7.30
C ALA A 50 3.21 18.54 8.40
N GLY A 51 3.82 18.73 9.56
CA GLY A 51 3.12 19.27 10.71
C GLY A 51 2.63 18.22 11.70
N GLY A 52 2.70 16.92 11.33
CA GLY A 52 2.40 15.81 12.22
C GLY A 52 0.96 15.32 12.21
N ASP A 53 0.08 15.93 11.41
CA ASP A 53 -1.31 15.50 11.33
C ASP A 53 -1.44 14.15 10.64
N GLU A 54 -2.30 13.32 11.19
CA GLU A 54 -2.61 11.99 10.66
C GLU A 54 -3.84 12.05 9.76
N VAL A 55 -3.76 11.41 8.59
CA VAL A 55 -4.91 11.25 7.69
C VAL A 55 -5.18 9.76 7.55
N LEU A 56 -6.38 9.35 7.93
CA LEU A 56 -6.76 7.94 7.89
C LEU A 56 -7.01 7.46 6.45
N LEU A 57 -6.73 6.20 6.22
CA LEU A 57 -7.04 5.57 4.93
C LEU A 57 -8.53 5.63 4.67
N ASN A 58 -8.91 6.08 3.46
CA ASN A 58 -10.30 6.08 3.03
C ASN A 58 -10.65 4.78 2.30
N LYS A 59 -9.80 4.36 1.38
CA LYS A 59 -10.07 3.20 0.52
C LYS A 59 -8.76 2.60 0.04
N VAL A 60 -8.74 1.29 -0.16
CA VAL A 60 -7.64 0.59 -0.82
C VAL A 60 -8.21 -0.24 -1.97
N ILE A 61 -7.49 -0.24 -3.09
CA ILE A 61 -7.82 -1.06 -4.25
C ILE A 61 -6.67 -2.04 -4.44
N LEU A 62 -6.94 -3.32 -4.18
CA LEU A 62 -5.98 -4.40 -4.33
C LEU A 62 -6.26 -5.10 -5.65
N GLY A 63 -5.52 -4.72 -6.70
CA GLY A 63 -5.85 -5.19 -8.03
C GLY A 63 -7.22 -4.67 -8.45
N SER A 64 -8.21 -5.55 -8.53
CA SER A 64 -9.60 -5.18 -8.86
C SER A 64 -10.52 -5.11 -7.64
N LYS A 65 -10.03 -5.41 -6.44
CA LYS A 65 -10.86 -5.48 -5.22
C LYS A 65 -10.74 -4.20 -4.41
N GLU A 66 -11.86 -3.59 -4.07
CA GLU A 66 -11.91 -2.39 -3.23
C GLU A 66 -12.23 -2.74 -1.79
N ASN A 67 -11.67 -1.98 -0.86
CA ASN A 67 -11.95 -2.14 0.57
C ASN A 67 -11.82 -0.78 1.27
N THR A 68 -12.71 -0.50 2.21
CA THR A 68 -12.75 0.77 2.94
C THR A 68 -12.19 0.67 4.35
N ASN A 69 -11.69 -0.50 4.76
CA ASN A 69 -11.16 -0.71 6.10
C ASN A 69 -9.71 -0.25 6.20
N SER A 70 -9.37 0.38 7.31
CA SER A 70 -7.99 0.79 7.60
C SER A 70 -7.15 -0.32 8.25
N GLY A 71 -7.75 -1.48 8.51
CA GLY A 71 -7.02 -2.67 8.97
C GLY A 71 -6.54 -3.49 7.78
N TYR A 72 -6.20 -4.74 8.03
CA TYR A 72 -5.99 -5.67 6.93
C TYR A 72 -7.28 -5.75 6.12
N SER A 73 -7.18 -5.58 4.81
CA SER A 73 -8.34 -5.64 3.94
C SER A 73 -8.98 -7.03 4.07
N GLY A 74 -10.30 -7.10 4.08
CA GLY A 74 -11.01 -8.36 4.32
C GLY A 74 -10.84 -9.42 3.23
N ALA A 75 -10.20 -9.11 2.12
CA ALA A 75 -10.06 -10.01 0.99
C ALA A 75 -8.59 -10.32 0.72
N TYR A 76 -8.28 -11.61 0.69
CA TYR A 76 -6.97 -12.06 0.23
C TYR A 76 -6.93 -12.05 -1.29
N ILE A 77 -5.75 -11.75 -1.81
CA ILE A 77 -5.46 -11.81 -3.25
C ILE A 77 -4.28 -12.75 -3.48
N LYS A 78 -4.20 -13.24 -4.70
CA LYS A 78 -3.07 -14.08 -5.12
C LYS A 78 -1.98 -13.21 -5.70
N LEU A 79 -0.73 -13.57 -5.43
CA LEU A 79 0.41 -12.90 -6.04
C LEU A 79 1.29 -13.96 -6.66
N LEU A 80 1.10 -14.19 -7.95
CA LEU A 80 1.84 -15.19 -8.69
C LEU A 80 3.24 -14.69 -9.04
N ARG A 81 4.17 -15.63 -9.17
CA ARG A 81 5.56 -15.30 -9.49
C ARG A 81 5.65 -14.49 -10.77
N ASP A 82 6.39 -13.36 -10.68
CA ASP A 82 6.67 -12.45 -11.80
C ASP A 82 5.41 -11.79 -12.42
N LYS A 83 4.27 -11.85 -11.72
CA LYS A 83 3.06 -11.15 -12.12
C LYS A 83 2.82 -10.00 -11.16
N PRO A 84 3.22 -8.75 -11.52
CA PRO A 84 3.08 -7.62 -10.59
C PRO A 84 1.63 -7.29 -10.29
N LEU A 85 1.39 -6.84 -9.07
CA LEU A 85 0.09 -6.42 -8.61
C LEU A 85 0.18 -4.98 -8.13
N LYS A 86 -0.69 -4.12 -8.67
CA LYS A 86 -0.76 -2.74 -8.25
C LYS A 86 -1.82 -2.58 -7.17
N CYS A 87 -1.45 -1.94 -6.06
CA CYS A 87 -2.37 -1.58 -4.99
C CYS A 87 -2.43 -0.06 -4.91
N THR A 88 -3.64 0.49 -4.84
CA THR A 88 -3.86 1.94 -4.74
C THR A 88 -4.45 2.27 -3.39
N TYR A 89 -3.81 3.18 -2.66
CA TYR A 89 -4.25 3.63 -1.34
C TYR A 89 -4.75 5.06 -1.48
N ILE A 90 -5.98 5.31 -1.03
CA ILE A 90 -6.69 6.58 -1.23
C ILE A 90 -6.94 7.24 0.12
N PHE A 91 -6.52 8.50 0.24
CA PHE A 91 -6.68 9.32 1.45
C PHE A 91 -7.45 10.57 1.08
N LYS A 92 -8.50 10.89 1.83
CA LYS A 92 -9.31 12.09 1.64
C LYS A 92 -9.04 13.10 2.75
N GLY A 93 -9.28 14.36 2.45
CA GLY A 93 -9.09 15.43 3.43
C GLY A 93 -7.66 15.94 3.50
N VAL A 94 -6.89 15.75 2.44
CA VAL A 94 -5.53 16.30 2.32
C VAL A 94 -5.64 17.63 1.57
N VAL A 95 -5.30 18.72 2.25
CA VAL A 95 -5.41 20.04 1.62
C VAL A 95 -4.28 20.27 0.62
N PRO A 96 -4.54 21.01 -0.50
CA PRO A 96 -3.54 21.19 -1.57
C PRO A 96 -2.28 21.93 -1.12
N GLU A 97 -2.31 22.64 0.00
CA GLU A 97 -1.13 23.29 0.57
C GLU A 97 -0.12 22.28 1.11
N THR A 98 -0.56 21.05 1.38
CA THR A 98 0.32 19.96 1.83
C THR A 98 1.20 19.52 0.66
N LYS A 99 2.50 19.69 0.78
CA LYS A 99 3.45 19.33 -0.28
C LYS A 99 4.10 17.97 -0.07
N VAL A 100 4.20 17.55 1.18
CA VAL A 100 4.99 16.37 1.56
C VAL A 100 4.19 15.48 2.51
N ILE A 101 4.20 14.19 2.24
CA ILE A 101 3.77 13.16 3.18
C ILE A 101 5.03 12.69 3.90
N ILE A 102 5.10 12.94 5.21
CA ILE A 102 6.30 12.61 5.98
C ILE A 102 6.47 11.09 6.10
N ALA A 103 5.38 10.38 6.32
CA ALA A 103 5.43 8.94 6.55
C ALA A 103 4.23 8.23 5.95
N PHE A 104 4.50 7.14 5.26
CA PHE A 104 3.49 6.22 4.73
C PHE A 104 3.89 4.81 5.16
N PRO A 105 3.40 4.35 6.32
CA PRO A 105 3.69 3.00 6.79
C PRO A 105 2.75 1.99 6.14
N LEU A 106 3.33 0.94 5.59
CA LEU A 106 2.61 -0.11 4.89
C LEU A 106 3.02 -1.46 5.46
N SER A 107 2.05 -2.23 5.92
CA SER A 107 2.27 -3.61 6.36
C SER A 107 1.60 -4.57 5.38
N PHE A 108 2.15 -5.75 5.25
CA PHE A 108 1.52 -6.80 4.46
C PHE A 108 1.88 -8.16 5.04
N LYS A 109 0.99 -9.12 4.82
CA LYS A 109 1.27 -10.52 5.17
C LYS A 109 0.85 -11.41 4.04
N TYR A 110 1.53 -12.54 3.92
CA TYR A 110 1.28 -13.46 2.83
C TYR A 110 1.54 -14.90 3.22
N HIS A 111 0.87 -15.80 2.52
CA HIS A 111 1.00 -17.23 2.69
C HIS A 111 1.58 -17.82 1.41
N LYS A 112 2.69 -18.53 1.56
CA LYS A 112 3.34 -19.20 0.42
C LYS A 112 2.58 -20.48 0.10
N GLU A 113 2.33 -20.69 -1.18
CA GLU A 113 1.74 -21.92 -1.67
C GLU A 113 2.60 -23.12 -1.26
N GLY A 114 1.97 -24.17 -0.79
CA GLY A 114 2.66 -25.38 -0.35
C GLY A 114 3.13 -25.39 1.10
N THR A 115 2.91 -24.30 1.87
CA THR A 115 3.22 -24.26 3.30
C THR A 115 1.96 -24.50 4.12
N GLN A 116 2.13 -24.63 5.45
CA GLN A 116 0.98 -24.84 6.35
C GLN A 116 0.03 -23.65 6.28
N SER A 117 -1.28 -23.90 6.29
CA SER A 117 -2.31 -22.88 6.09
C SER A 117 -2.29 -21.75 7.12
N THR A 118 -1.69 -21.97 8.28
CA THR A 118 -1.58 -20.95 9.35
C THR A 118 -0.26 -20.19 9.30
N GLN A 119 0.63 -20.53 8.38
CA GLN A 119 1.98 -19.98 8.28
C GLN A 119 1.99 -18.75 7.39
N PHE A 120 1.85 -17.57 7.99
CA PHE A 120 1.95 -16.30 7.27
C PHE A 120 3.28 -15.62 7.59
N ILE A 121 3.83 -14.95 6.58
CA ILE A 121 4.99 -14.08 6.72
C ILE A 121 4.47 -12.65 6.73
N GLU A 122 4.85 -11.88 7.76
CA GLU A 122 4.45 -10.49 7.89
C GLU A 122 5.66 -9.59 7.76
N ASP A 123 5.55 -8.57 6.91
CA ASP A 123 6.57 -7.57 6.70
C ASP A 123 5.94 -6.18 6.65
N ARG A 124 6.79 -5.17 6.75
CA ARG A 124 6.35 -3.78 6.66
C ARG A 124 7.42 -2.91 6.05
N VAL A 125 6.99 -1.83 5.42
CA VAL A 125 7.87 -0.84 4.82
C VAL A 125 7.38 0.54 5.23
N LEU A 126 8.31 1.45 5.47
CA LEU A 126 8.01 2.83 5.76
C LEU A 126 8.58 3.69 4.64
N PHE A 127 7.70 4.36 3.90
CA PHE A 127 8.10 5.35 2.91
C PHE A 127 8.10 6.73 3.59
N ASN A 128 9.17 7.50 3.40
CA ASN A 128 9.33 8.81 4.04
C ASN A 128 9.47 9.91 3.01
N ASP A 129 9.03 11.11 3.41
CA ASP A 129 9.28 12.35 2.66
C ASP A 129 8.84 12.28 1.21
N LEU A 130 7.59 11.91 1.01
CA LEU A 130 7.01 11.74 -0.30
C LEU A 130 6.42 13.06 -0.81
N LEU A 131 6.85 13.50 -1.97
CA LEU A 131 6.29 14.69 -2.62
C LEU A 131 4.96 14.33 -3.28
N ILE A 132 3.96 15.20 -3.08
CA ILE A 132 2.65 15.04 -3.69
C ILE A 132 2.63 15.78 -5.02
N ASP A 133 2.26 15.08 -6.09
CA ASP A 133 2.04 15.69 -7.39
C ASP A 133 0.57 16.11 -7.51
N TRP A 134 0.29 17.37 -7.21
CA TRP A 134 -1.07 17.90 -7.26
C TRP A 134 -1.52 18.22 -8.67
N LYS A 135 -2.66 17.69 -9.04
CA LYS A 135 -3.28 17.93 -10.35
C LYS A 135 -4.46 18.89 -10.28
#